data_7fb1964cca0cd687c3058c1b205a8aed
#
_entry.id   7fb1964cca0cd687c3058c1b205a8aed
#
_cell.length_a   1.000
_cell.length_b   1.000
_cell.length_c   1.000
_cell.angle_alpha   90.00
_cell.angle_beta   90.00
_cell.angle_gamma   90.00
#
_symmetry.space_group_name_H-M   'P 1'
#
loop_
_entity.id
_entity.type
_entity.pdbx_description
1 polymer ?
#
loop_
_entity_poly.entity_id
_entity_poly.type
_entity_poly.pdbx_seq_one_letter_code
_entity_poly.pdbx_strand_id
1 'polypeptide(L)'
;MLVSRIISALALTGALIIPGSGIAQSFTFAAIGDVPYGPHEAFAALIDQINAQSPAFTIHVGDIKSGSTVCSDETFLSVQQLFEQFDHALIYTPGDNEWTDCHRVNNGRYDPLERLAKIRQLFFSSNDSLGKQKRALQTQSSQKSFSSFVENRRWSQGKVRFASLHLVGSNNNLQPGLPSSSEFAAREQANIAWLRETFAEAKTHMDSAVVLAMQADTFFGEPRKGSGFVRWNAALAQEVAAWGKPVLLIQGDTHQYLIDNPLKDAGGKPLRQLVRVVVPGESQADAVLISIDTADTATPFQFKLMRAEN
;
A
#
# COMPACT_ATOMS: atom_id res chain seq x y z
N MET A 1 16.78 75.75 -39.26
CA MET A 1 16.93 74.88 -38.08
C MET A 1 15.95 73.72 -38.23
N LEU A 2 16.43 72.55 -38.66
CA LEU A 2 15.62 71.30 -38.78
C LEU A 2 15.78 70.52 -37.52
N VAL A 3 14.70 70.25 -36.83
CA VAL A 3 14.67 69.36 -35.63
C VAL A 3 14.23 67.96 -36.10
N SER A 4 15.20 67.01 -36.07
CA SER A 4 14.95 65.58 -36.36
C SER A 4 14.34 64.93 -35.19
N ARG A 5 13.18 64.31 -35.28
CA ARG A 5 12.56 63.46 -34.24
C ARG A 5 12.96 62.01 -34.50
N ILE A 6 13.71 61.43 -33.54
CA ILE A 6 14.04 60.01 -33.53
C ILE A 6 12.85 59.27 -32.83
N ILE A 7 12.20 58.38 -33.58
CA ILE A 7 11.17 57.48 -33.04
C ILE A 7 11.89 56.19 -32.66
N SER A 8 12.01 55.91 -31.34
CA SER A 8 12.51 54.63 -30.84
C SER A 8 11.34 53.61 -30.83
N ALA A 9 11.45 52.59 -31.66
CA ALA A 9 10.54 51.45 -31.64
C ALA A 9 10.96 50.47 -30.53
N LEU A 10 10.08 50.29 -29.53
CA LEU A 10 10.24 49.29 -28.45
C LEU A 10 9.76 47.94 -28.99
N ALA A 11 10.67 47.02 -29.25
CA ALA A 11 10.33 45.63 -29.59
C ALA A 11 9.96 44.85 -28.32
N LEU A 12 8.68 44.55 -28.16
CA LEU A 12 8.16 43.66 -27.13
C LEU A 12 8.44 42.21 -27.54
N THR A 13 9.47 41.59 -26.98
CA THR A 13 9.70 40.14 -27.11
C THR A 13 8.80 39.41 -26.12
N GLY A 14 7.65 38.92 -26.63
CA GLY A 14 6.78 38.03 -25.90
C GLY A 14 7.47 36.64 -25.74
N ALA A 15 7.84 36.29 -24.53
CA ALA A 15 8.28 34.93 -24.22
C ALA A 15 7.08 33.98 -24.32
N LEU A 16 7.07 33.11 -25.32
CA LEU A 16 6.15 31.95 -25.36
C LEU A 16 6.48 31.05 -24.19
N ILE A 17 5.62 31.00 -23.17
CA ILE A 17 5.63 29.97 -22.16
C ILE A 17 5.09 28.70 -22.83
N ILE A 18 5.98 27.83 -23.30
CA ILE A 18 5.62 26.47 -23.71
C ILE A 18 5.26 25.73 -22.43
N PRO A 19 4.00 25.26 -22.26
CA PRO A 19 3.67 24.41 -21.13
C PRO A 19 4.56 23.17 -21.24
N GLY A 20 5.43 22.96 -20.23
CA GLY A 20 6.27 21.80 -20.17
C GLY A 20 5.38 20.57 -20.20
N SER A 21 5.43 19.80 -21.27
CA SER A 21 4.83 18.47 -21.35
C SER A 21 5.47 17.65 -20.23
N GLY A 22 4.73 17.41 -19.15
CA GLY A 22 5.19 16.52 -18.09
C GLY A 22 5.56 15.20 -18.74
N ILE A 23 6.85 14.86 -18.71
CA ILE A 23 7.35 13.61 -19.28
C ILE A 23 6.58 12.49 -18.59
N ALA A 24 5.84 11.70 -19.37
CA ALA A 24 5.19 10.49 -18.91
C ALA A 24 6.30 9.62 -18.31
N GLN A 25 6.18 9.29 -17.03
CA GLN A 25 7.19 8.52 -16.33
C GLN A 25 6.66 7.11 -16.11
N SER A 26 7.27 6.13 -16.79
CA SER A 26 7.07 4.72 -16.48
C SER A 26 8.05 4.29 -15.40
N PHE A 27 7.61 3.45 -14.48
CA PHE A 27 8.45 2.83 -13.46
C PHE A 27 7.86 1.49 -13.04
N THR A 28 8.70 0.64 -12.45
CA THR A 28 8.29 -0.67 -11.94
C THR A 28 8.56 -0.71 -10.43
N PHE A 29 7.66 -1.32 -9.67
CA PHE A 29 7.84 -1.67 -8.29
C PHE A 29 7.43 -3.12 -8.05
N ALA A 30 7.85 -3.72 -6.93
CA ALA A 30 7.46 -5.07 -6.55
C ALA A 30 6.37 -5.04 -5.47
N ALA A 31 5.49 -6.04 -5.49
CA ALA A 31 4.52 -6.30 -4.43
C ALA A 31 4.65 -7.75 -3.97
N ILE A 32 4.71 -7.95 -2.65
CA ILE A 32 4.78 -9.22 -1.96
C ILE A 32 3.90 -9.18 -0.72
N GLY A 33 3.56 -10.33 -0.17
CA GLY A 33 2.85 -10.50 1.10
C GLY A 33 2.82 -11.96 1.48
N ASP A 34 2.35 -12.28 2.68
CA ASP A 34 2.18 -13.65 3.15
C ASP A 34 3.48 -14.46 3.08
N VAL A 35 4.61 -13.80 3.32
CA VAL A 35 5.98 -14.33 3.36
C VAL A 35 6.81 -13.62 4.44
N PRO A 36 7.83 -14.31 5.06
CA PRO A 36 8.16 -15.72 4.93
C PRO A 36 7.25 -16.62 5.77
N TYR A 37 6.71 -17.69 5.20
CA TYR A 37 5.99 -18.74 5.94
C TYR A 37 6.83 -20.01 6.13
N GLY A 38 7.92 -20.10 5.40
CA GLY A 38 8.87 -21.20 5.41
C GLY A 38 10.27 -20.81 5.86
N PRO A 39 11.29 -21.52 5.40
CA PRO A 39 12.68 -21.19 5.67
C PRO A 39 13.06 -19.79 5.20
N HIS A 40 13.82 -19.08 6.02
CA HIS A 40 14.26 -17.71 5.73
C HIS A 40 15.13 -17.61 4.48
N GLU A 41 15.83 -18.69 4.13
CA GLU A 41 16.67 -18.78 2.95
C GLU A 41 15.89 -18.61 1.66
N ALA A 42 14.68 -19.18 1.58
CA ALA A 42 13.80 -19.02 0.42
C ALA A 42 13.35 -17.56 0.25
N PHE A 43 13.05 -16.88 1.36
CA PHE A 43 12.68 -15.47 1.31
C PHE A 43 13.89 -14.57 0.99
N ALA A 44 15.07 -14.88 1.52
CA ALA A 44 16.31 -14.18 1.17
C ALA A 44 16.61 -14.33 -0.35
N ALA A 45 16.47 -15.52 -0.91
CA ALA A 45 16.61 -15.74 -2.35
C ALA A 45 15.58 -14.92 -3.18
N LEU A 46 14.33 -14.82 -2.73
CA LEU A 46 13.35 -13.95 -3.37
C LEU A 46 13.78 -12.48 -3.30
N ILE A 47 14.30 -12.02 -2.15
CA ILE A 47 14.81 -10.64 -2.02
C ILE A 47 15.93 -10.37 -3.02
N ASP A 48 16.88 -11.31 -3.18
CA ASP A 48 17.96 -11.19 -4.16
C ASP A 48 17.42 -11.08 -5.58
N GLN A 49 16.42 -11.89 -5.93
CA GLN A 49 15.77 -11.83 -7.25
C GLN A 49 15.06 -10.50 -7.48
N ILE A 50 14.37 -9.95 -6.46
CA ILE A 50 13.73 -8.63 -6.51
C ILE A 50 14.80 -7.54 -6.66
N ASN A 51 15.88 -7.59 -5.89
CA ASN A 51 16.98 -6.64 -5.98
C ASN A 51 17.59 -6.61 -7.39
N ALA A 52 17.76 -7.77 -8.04
CA ALA A 52 18.24 -7.89 -9.41
C ALA A 52 17.34 -7.19 -10.45
N GLN A 53 16.02 -7.05 -10.17
CA GLN A 53 15.10 -6.29 -11.03
C GLN A 53 15.24 -4.77 -10.84
N SER A 54 15.93 -4.31 -9.80
CA SER A 54 16.10 -2.88 -9.47
C SER A 54 14.78 -2.08 -9.46
N PRO A 55 13.73 -2.53 -8.76
CA PRO A 55 12.48 -1.81 -8.72
C PRO A 55 12.62 -0.48 -7.97
N ALA A 56 11.73 0.48 -8.24
CA ALA A 56 11.71 1.77 -7.55
C ALA A 56 11.51 1.65 -6.03
N PHE A 57 10.80 0.61 -5.60
CA PHE A 57 10.56 0.19 -4.22
C PHE A 57 9.84 -1.16 -4.21
N THR A 58 9.71 -1.77 -3.02
CA THR A 58 8.85 -2.94 -2.79
C THR A 58 7.77 -2.60 -1.78
N ILE A 59 6.56 -3.12 -1.97
CA ILE A 59 5.48 -3.10 -0.99
C ILE A 59 5.30 -4.52 -0.45
N HIS A 60 5.33 -4.66 0.88
CA HIS A 60 4.97 -5.90 1.58
C HIS A 60 3.62 -5.70 2.27
N VAL A 61 2.61 -6.43 1.84
CA VAL A 61 1.24 -6.25 2.34
C VAL A 61 0.91 -7.00 3.63
N GLY A 62 1.91 -7.45 4.39
CA GLY A 62 1.65 -8.08 5.70
C GLY A 62 1.78 -9.58 5.68
N ASP A 63 1.44 -10.18 6.81
CA ASP A 63 1.62 -11.58 7.11
C ASP A 63 3.07 -12.01 6.96
N ILE A 64 3.90 -11.44 7.85
CA ILE A 64 5.35 -11.67 7.90
C ILE A 64 5.75 -12.98 8.59
N LYS A 65 4.79 -13.81 8.95
CA LYS A 65 4.90 -15.17 9.47
C LYS A 65 3.61 -15.93 9.21
N SER A 66 3.68 -17.26 9.22
CA SER A 66 2.48 -18.07 9.05
C SER A 66 1.52 -17.95 10.24
N GLY A 67 0.24 -18.25 10.03
CA GLY A 67 -0.77 -18.34 11.09
C GLY A 67 -0.51 -19.39 12.17
N SER A 68 0.59 -20.15 12.09
CA SER A 68 1.02 -21.16 13.08
C SER A 68 2.41 -20.92 13.66
N THR A 69 3.14 -19.92 13.19
CA THR A 69 4.45 -19.54 13.75
C THR A 69 4.25 -18.71 15.02
N VAL A 70 5.09 -18.93 16.04
CA VAL A 70 5.01 -18.20 17.32
C VAL A 70 5.29 -16.71 17.10
N CYS A 71 4.47 -15.85 17.72
CA CYS A 71 4.61 -14.38 17.65
C CYS A 71 5.69 -13.86 18.62
N SER A 72 6.85 -14.52 18.67
CA SER A 72 7.92 -14.09 19.58
C SER A 72 8.68 -12.87 19.06
N ASP A 73 9.39 -12.18 19.94
CA ASP A 73 10.25 -11.07 19.56
C ASP A 73 11.34 -11.54 18.58
N GLU A 74 11.88 -12.75 18.78
CA GLU A 74 12.89 -13.36 17.90
C GLU A 74 12.35 -13.54 16.47
N THR A 75 11.10 -14.00 16.34
CA THR A 75 10.44 -14.13 15.02
C THR A 75 10.39 -12.78 14.32
N PHE A 76 9.96 -11.73 15.01
CA PHE A 76 9.84 -10.40 14.39
C PHE A 76 11.20 -9.78 14.06
N LEU A 77 12.19 -9.95 14.97
CA LEU A 77 13.54 -9.44 14.75
C LEU A 77 14.22 -10.12 13.55
N SER A 78 14.03 -11.44 13.39
CA SER A 78 14.59 -12.17 12.25
C SER A 78 14.01 -11.71 10.92
N VAL A 79 12.70 -11.42 10.87
CA VAL A 79 12.08 -10.84 9.66
C VAL A 79 12.54 -9.41 9.43
N GLN A 80 12.69 -8.59 10.47
CA GLN A 80 13.23 -7.25 10.34
C GLN A 80 14.63 -7.26 9.70
N GLN A 81 15.50 -8.21 10.08
CA GLN A 81 16.82 -8.39 9.47
C GLN A 81 16.75 -8.75 7.99
N LEU A 82 15.77 -9.58 7.59
CA LEU A 82 15.53 -9.87 6.17
C LEU A 82 15.04 -8.63 5.40
N PHE A 83 14.17 -7.84 5.98
CA PHE A 83 13.67 -6.61 5.37
C PHE A 83 14.78 -5.58 5.09
N GLU A 84 15.84 -5.56 5.89
CA GLU A 84 17.01 -4.70 5.65
C GLU A 84 17.93 -5.23 4.52
N GLN A 85 17.63 -6.38 3.91
CA GLN A 85 18.38 -6.90 2.75
C GLN A 85 17.87 -6.33 1.41
N PHE A 86 16.67 -5.72 1.36
CA PHE A 86 16.22 -5.02 0.17
C PHE A 86 17.15 -3.84 -0.13
N ASP A 87 17.70 -3.76 -1.35
CA ASP A 87 18.62 -2.68 -1.76
C ASP A 87 17.91 -1.32 -1.91
N HIS A 88 16.61 -1.35 -2.15
CA HIS A 88 15.73 -0.18 -2.32
C HIS A 88 14.77 -0.03 -1.13
N ALA A 89 13.88 0.96 -1.19
CA ALA A 89 12.87 1.19 -0.15
C ALA A 89 11.89 0.03 -0.06
N LEU A 90 11.64 -0.47 1.16
CA LEU A 90 10.57 -1.42 1.45
C LEU A 90 9.49 -0.74 2.28
N ILE A 91 8.27 -0.72 1.78
CA ILE A 91 7.10 -0.21 2.49
C ILE A 91 6.29 -1.41 2.98
N TYR A 92 6.04 -1.49 4.28
CA TYR A 92 5.34 -2.58 4.92
C TYR A 92 4.04 -2.10 5.56
N THR A 93 3.00 -2.93 5.53
CA THR A 93 1.77 -2.79 6.31
C THR A 93 1.47 -4.10 7.03
N PRO A 94 1.05 -4.10 8.33
CA PRO A 94 0.84 -5.34 9.07
C PRO A 94 -0.34 -6.17 8.54
N GLY A 95 -0.23 -7.50 8.65
CA GLY A 95 -1.31 -8.44 8.48
C GLY A 95 -1.91 -8.90 9.81
N ASP A 96 -2.76 -9.92 9.80
CA ASP A 96 -3.39 -10.45 11.01
C ASP A 96 -2.52 -11.49 11.72
N ASN A 97 -1.67 -12.20 11.00
CA ASN A 97 -0.83 -13.25 11.58
C ASN A 97 0.19 -12.73 12.59
N GLU A 98 0.69 -11.51 12.44
CA GLU A 98 1.69 -10.95 13.34
C GLU A 98 1.13 -10.23 14.57
N TRP A 99 -0.23 -10.10 14.70
CA TRP A 99 -0.79 -9.52 15.91
C TRP A 99 -2.17 -10.04 16.30
N THR A 100 -3.22 -9.96 15.46
CA THR A 100 -4.59 -10.38 15.86
C THR A 100 -4.63 -11.84 16.24
N ASP A 101 -3.93 -12.69 15.51
CA ASP A 101 -3.91 -14.14 15.65
C ASP A 101 -2.93 -14.65 16.73
N CYS A 102 -2.11 -13.77 17.28
CA CYS A 102 -1.11 -14.13 18.28
C CYS A 102 -1.70 -14.66 19.58
N HIS A 103 -3.00 -14.44 19.84
CA HIS A 103 -3.70 -15.05 20.99
C HIS A 103 -3.88 -16.56 20.87
N ARG A 104 -3.77 -17.13 19.68
CA ARG A 104 -3.93 -18.56 19.43
C ARG A 104 -2.84 -19.37 20.12
N VAL A 105 -3.18 -20.62 20.54
CA VAL A 105 -2.26 -21.51 21.26
C VAL A 105 -0.97 -21.77 20.50
N ASN A 106 -1.09 -22.07 19.21
CA ASN A 106 0.03 -22.33 18.31
C ASN A 106 0.87 -21.09 17.99
N ASN A 107 0.36 -19.89 18.24
CA ASN A 107 1.06 -18.62 18.06
C ASN A 107 1.71 -18.09 19.36
N GLY A 108 1.63 -18.85 20.46
CA GLY A 108 2.29 -18.53 21.72
C GLY A 108 1.40 -17.83 22.75
N ARG A 109 0.10 -17.62 22.49
CA ARG A 109 -0.89 -16.99 23.40
C ARG A 109 -0.51 -15.57 23.86
N TYR A 110 0.04 -14.77 22.95
CA TYR A 110 0.35 -13.37 23.23
C TYR A 110 -0.90 -12.50 23.22
N ASP A 111 -0.85 -11.37 23.91
CA ASP A 111 -1.87 -10.34 23.79
C ASP A 111 -1.75 -9.67 22.42
N PRO A 112 -2.83 -9.62 21.59
CA PRO A 112 -2.78 -9.02 20.27
C PRO A 112 -2.37 -7.53 20.26
N LEU A 113 -2.83 -6.75 21.23
CA LEU A 113 -2.51 -5.31 21.28
C LEU A 113 -1.07 -5.07 21.73
N GLU A 114 -0.54 -5.93 22.58
CA GLU A 114 0.88 -5.91 22.94
C GLU A 114 1.74 -6.26 21.71
N ARG A 115 1.34 -7.27 20.92
CA ARG A 115 2.06 -7.63 19.69
C ARG A 115 1.98 -6.51 18.64
N LEU A 116 0.83 -5.86 18.48
CA LEU A 116 0.71 -4.68 17.62
C LEU A 116 1.65 -3.55 18.08
N ALA A 117 1.75 -3.32 19.39
CA ALA A 117 2.70 -2.33 19.92
C ALA A 117 4.16 -2.72 19.61
N LYS A 118 4.50 -4.02 19.70
CA LYS A 118 5.82 -4.53 19.32
C LYS A 118 6.12 -4.35 17.83
N ILE A 119 5.18 -4.68 16.94
CA ILE A 119 5.29 -4.46 15.50
C ILE A 119 5.54 -2.97 15.20
N ARG A 120 4.78 -2.08 15.83
CA ARG A 120 4.96 -0.63 15.68
C ARG A 120 6.34 -0.17 16.14
N GLN A 121 6.83 -0.71 17.26
CA GLN A 121 8.17 -0.42 17.78
C GLN A 121 9.29 -0.85 16.81
N LEU A 122 9.17 -2.05 16.22
CA LEU A 122 10.21 -2.62 15.38
C LEU A 122 10.22 -2.07 13.96
N PHE A 123 9.07 -1.97 13.33
CA PHE A 123 8.98 -1.69 11.90
C PHE A 123 8.56 -0.25 11.56
N PHE A 124 8.12 0.54 12.57
CA PHE A 124 7.56 1.88 12.36
C PHE A 124 8.17 2.92 13.32
N SER A 125 9.42 2.70 13.74
CA SER A 125 10.14 3.59 14.66
C SER A 125 10.50 4.95 14.06
N SER A 126 10.44 5.10 12.75
CA SER A 126 10.66 6.36 12.01
C SER A 126 9.62 6.56 10.91
N ASN A 127 9.61 7.74 10.31
CA ASN A 127 8.77 8.03 9.15
C ASN A 127 9.38 7.53 7.83
N ASP A 128 10.57 6.94 7.87
CA ASP A 128 11.20 6.38 6.69
C ASP A 128 10.70 4.95 6.40
N SER A 129 10.88 4.52 5.16
CA SER A 129 10.69 3.12 4.76
C SER A 129 11.73 2.21 5.41
N LEU A 130 11.52 0.92 5.32
CA LEU A 130 12.52 -0.13 5.54
C LEU A 130 13.41 -0.30 4.29
N GLY A 131 14.30 -1.28 4.29
CA GLY A 131 15.28 -1.49 3.22
C GLY A 131 16.52 -0.60 3.36
N LYS A 132 17.55 -0.83 2.54
CA LYS A 132 18.83 -0.09 2.61
C LYS A 132 18.71 1.37 2.15
N GLN A 133 18.01 1.61 1.03
CA GLN A 133 17.74 2.96 0.53
C GLN A 133 16.43 3.45 1.12
N LYS A 134 16.52 4.26 2.16
CA LYS A 134 15.34 4.80 2.85
C LYS A 134 14.61 5.83 2.00
N ARG A 135 13.28 5.81 2.09
CA ARG A 135 12.37 6.80 1.49
C ARG A 135 11.56 7.46 2.60
N ALA A 136 11.56 8.77 2.66
CA ALA A 136 10.67 9.50 3.57
C ALA A 136 9.21 9.30 3.17
N LEU A 137 8.36 8.95 4.13
CA LEU A 137 6.93 8.68 3.96
C LEU A 137 6.12 9.65 4.81
N GLN A 138 5.00 10.10 4.30
CA GLN A 138 4.00 10.78 5.12
C GLN A 138 3.27 9.73 5.97
N THR A 139 3.12 9.96 7.27
CA THR A 139 2.43 9.05 8.18
C THR A 139 1.16 9.69 8.70
N GLN A 140 0.11 8.90 8.91
CA GLN A 140 -1.14 9.40 9.50
C GLN A 140 -0.92 9.86 10.94
N SER A 141 0.05 9.28 11.64
CA SER A 141 0.39 9.65 13.01
C SER A 141 0.87 11.10 13.19
N SER A 142 1.22 11.80 12.12
CA SER A 142 1.47 13.26 12.14
C SER A 142 0.22 14.07 12.50
N GLN A 143 -0.96 13.48 12.38
CA GLN A 143 -2.24 14.08 12.73
C GLN A 143 -2.59 13.75 14.19
N LYS A 144 -2.85 14.77 15.00
CA LYS A 144 -3.12 14.63 16.45
C LYS A 144 -4.23 13.60 16.75
N SER A 145 -5.29 13.56 15.94
CA SER A 145 -6.42 12.63 16.12
C SER A 145 -6.08 11.17 15.77
N PHE A 146 -4.98 10.94 15.08
CA PHE A 146 -4.57 9.64 14.58
C PHE A 146 -3.12 9.28 14.95
N SER A 147 -2.60 9.85 16.03
CA SER A 147 -1.19 9.73 16.45
C SER A 147 -0.70 8.31 16.69
N SER A 148 -1.60 7.35 16.92
CA SER A 148 -1.25 5.94 17.13
C SER A 148 -1.11 5.14 15.82
N PHE A 149 -1.53 5.66 14.66
CA PHE A 149 -1.55 4.91 13.40
C PHE A 149 -0.30 5.24 12.56
N VAL A 150 0.85 4.73 13.03
CA VAL A 150 2.17 4.92 12.41
C VAL A 150 2.35 4.08 11.15
N GLU A 151 1.57 3.02 10.99
CA GLU A 151 1.59 2.07 9.89
C GLU A 151 0.84 2.55 8.65
N ASN A 152 -0.10 3.51 8.79
CA ASN A 152 -0.76 4.14 7.66
C ASN A 152 0.18 5.17 7.03
N ARG A 153 0.70 4.87 5.84
CA ARG A 153 1.75 5.64 5.17
C ARG A 153 1.34 6.06 3.76
N ARG A 154 1.86 7.17 3.29
CA ARG A 154 1.56 7.71 1.97
C ARG A 154 2.81 8.32 1.34
N TRP A 155 2.94 8.17 0.02
CA TRP A 155 4.01 8.75 -0.78
C TRP A 155 3.55 8.96 -2.23
N SER A 156 4.41 9.54 -3.05
CA SER A 156 4.20 9.63 -4.49
C SER A 156 5.43 9.16 -5.26
N GLN A 157 5.18 8.62 -6.44
CA GLN A 157 6.19 8.33 -7.45
C GLN A 157 5.67 8.83 -8.80
N GLY A 158 6.37 9.81 -9.37
CA GLY A 158 5.84 10.52 -10.55
C GLY A 158 4.47 11.14 -10.26
N LYS A 159 3.49 10.85 -11.10
CA LYS A 159 2.08 11.29 -10.97
C LYS A 159 1.18 10.20 -10.39
N VAL A 160 1.70 9.35 -9.54
CA VAL A 160 0.94 8.28 -8.88
C VAL A 160 1.02 8.47 -7.37
N ARG A 161 -0.14 8.46 -6.70
CA ARG A 161 -0.27 8.53 -5.26
C ARG A 161 -0.39 7.12 -4.70
N PHE A 162 0.42 6.81 -3.69
CA PHE A 162 0.43 5.54 -2.99
C PHE A 162 -0.01 5.71 -1.54
N ALA A 163 -0.75 4.74 -1.01
CA ALA A 163 -1.02 4.65 0.42
C ALA A 163 -1.04 3.19 0.89
N SER A 164 -0.38 2.91 2.02
CA SER A 164 -0.62 1.70 2.80
C SER A 164 -1.67 1.97 3.87
N LEU A 165 -2.51 0.96 4.13
CA LEU A 165 -3.61 1.02 5.08
C LEU A 165 -3.62 -0.27 5.92
N HIS A 166 -3.77 -0.11 7.22
CA HIS A 166 -3.79 -1.22 8.17
C HIS A 166 -5.17 -1.89 8.21
N LEU A 167 -5.50 -2.64 7.17
CA LEU A 167 -6.64 -3.56 7.14
C LEU A 167 -6.12 -4.99 7.11
N VAL A 168 -6.64 -5.83 8.00
CA VAL A 168 -6.12 -7.18 8.23
C VAL A 168 -7.19 -8.22 8.03
N GLY A 169 -6.79 -9.45 7.74
CA GLY A 169 -7.63 -10.64 7.73
C GLY A 169 -8.37 -10.84 9.05
N SER A 170 -8.79 -12.05 9.35
CA SER A 170 -9.51 -12.37 10.60
C SER A 170 -10.67 -11.39 10.89
N ASN A 171 -11.47 -11.08 9.84
CA ASN A 171 -12.59 -10.14 9.87
C ASN A 171 -12.19 -8.74 10.36
N ASN A 172 -10.99 -8.28 9.98
CA ASN A 172 -10.46 -6.97 10.37
C ASN A 172 -10.44 -6.75 11.90
N ASN A 173 -10.20 -7.82 12.66
CA ASN A 173 -10.28 -7.85 14.13
C ASN A 173 -11.65 -7.41 14.71
N LEU A 174 -12.70 -7.47 13.94
CA LEU A 174 -14.05 -7.17 14.44
C LEU A 174 -14.59 -8.33 15.27
N GLN A 175 -14.55 -8.18 16.60
CA GLN A 175 -15.09 -9.12 17.58
C GLN A 175 -16.08 -8.40 18.49
N PRO A 176 -17.38 -8.36 18.12
CA PRO A 176 -18.38 -7.64 18.90
C PRO A 176 -18.44 -8.10 20.37
N GLY A 177 -18.45 -7.14 21.27
CA GLY A 177 -18.51 -7.39 22.72
C GLY A 177 -17.18 -7.68 23.41
N LEU A 178 -16.06 -7.70 22.65
CA LEU A 178 -14.71 -7.86 23.23
C LEU A 178 -13.91 -6.56 23.22
N PRO A 179 -12.85 -6.43 24.02
CA PRO A 179 -11.98 -5.24 24.03
C PRO A 179 -11.42 -4.88 22.65
N SER A 180 -11.17 -5.87 21.79
CA SER A 180 -10.73 -5.69 20.40
C SER A 180 -11.70 -4.85 19.55
N SER A 181 -12.98 -4.77 19.92
CA SER A 181 -13.97 -3.95 19.21
C SER A 181 -13.66 -2.45 19.27
N SER A 182 -13.04 -1.95 20.35
CA SER A 182 -12.63 -0.53 20.46
C SER A 182 -11.43 -0.24 19.57
N GLU A 183 -10.48 -1.18 19.44
CA GLU A 183 -9.34 -1.09 18.51
C GLU A 183 -9.85 -1.06 17.07
N PHE A 184 -10.71 -2.02 16.70
CA PHE A 184 -11.31 -2.07 15.37
C PHE A 184 -11.98 -0.74 15.00
N ALA A 185 -12.83 -0.19 15.88
CA ALA A 185 -13.57 1.04 15.59
C ALA A 185 -12.63 2.25 15.38
N ALA A 186 -11.57 2.37 16.19
CA ALA A 186 -10.58 3.43 16.05
C ALA A 186 -9.77 3.29 14.76
N ARG A 187 -9.31 2.07 14.43
CA ARG A 187 -8.53 1.79 13.21
C ARG A 187 -9.37 1.92 11.96
N GLU A 188 -10.63 1.47 11.96
CA GLU A 188 -11.54 1.67 10.84
C GLU A 188 -11.75 3.15 10.55
N GLN A 189 -11.97 3.97 11.60
CA GLN A 189 -12.11 5.42 11.45
C GLN A 189 -10.83 6.04 10.86
N ALA A 190 -9.66 5.63 11.35
CA ALA A 190 -8.37 6.10 10.85
C ALA A 190 -8.16 5.73 9.37
N ASN A 191 -8.41 4.47 9.02
CA ASN A 191 -8.26 3.99 7.64
C ASN A 191 -9.19 4.72 6.65
N ILE A 192 -10.46 4.92 7.01
CA ILE A 192 -11.40 5.64 6.16
C ILE A 192 -11.00 7.12 6.01
N ALA A 193 -10.53 7.76 7.08
CA ALA A 193 -10.02 9.12 6.98
C ALA A 193 -8.79 9.19 6.06
N TRP A 194 -7.82 8.27 6.23
CA TRP A 194 -6.61 8.20 5.41
C TRP A 194 -6.90 7.94 3.93
N LEU A 195 -7.86 7.04 3.64
CA LEU A 195 -8.36 6.81 2.28
C LEU A 195 -8.85 8.11 1.64
N ARG A 196 -9.76 8.82 2.30
CA ARG A 196 -10.35 10.08 1.80
C ARG A 196 -9.30 11.15 1.55
N GLU A 197 -8.39 11.32 2.48
CA GLU A 197 -7.28 12.26 2.35
C GLU A 197 -6.35 11.88 1.21
N THR A 198 -6.08 10.58 1.00
CA THR A 198 -5.25 10.11 -0.11
C THR A 198 -5.85 10.53 -1.46
N PHE A 199 -7.15 10.35 -1.64
CA PHE A 199 -7.83 10.79 -2.87
C PHE A 199 -7.90 12.32 -2.99
N ALA A 200 -8.10 13.03 -1.88
CA ALA A 200 -8.09 14.49 -1.86
C ALA A 200 -6.73 15.06 -2.27
N GLU A 201 -5.64 14.51 -1.73
CA GLU A 201 -4.28 14.89 -2.13
C GLU A 201 -4.00 14.54 -3.60
N ALA A 202 -4.41 13.35 -4.06
CA ALA A 202 -4.25 12.98 -5.46
C ALA A 202 -4.95 13.97 -6.41
N LYS A 203 -6.14 14.44 -6.04
CA LYS A 203 -6.86 15.50 -6.78
C LYS A 203 -6.08 16.81 -6.77
N THR A 204 -5.62 17.25 -5.61
CA THR A 204 -4.88 18.51 -5.42
C THR A 204 -3.59 18.54 -6.24
N HIS A 205 -2.86 17.43 -6.29
CA HIS A 205 -1.59 17.30 -7.03
C HIS A 205 -1.78 16.90 -8.49
N MET A 206 -3.04 16.77 -8.95
CA MET A 206 -3.38 16.33 -10.32
C MET A 206 -2.71 14.99 -10.68
N ASP A 207 -2.70 14.06 -9.72
CA ASP A 207 -2.16 12.73 -9.96
C ASP A 207 -2.99 11.99 -11.01
N SER A 208 -2.39 11.05 -11.74
CA SER A 208 -3.04 10.28 -12.81
C SER A 208 -3.61 8.95 -12.30
N ALA A 209 -3.08 8.41 -11.20
CA ALA A 209 -3.54 7.17 -10.60
C ALA A 209 -3.35 7.17 -9.08
N VAL A 210 -4.09 6.29 -8.40
CA VAL A 210 -3.94 5.99 -6.97
C VAL A 210 -3.65 4.50 -6.80
N VAL A 211 -2.71 4.16 -5.92
CA VAL A 211 -2.39 2.79 -5.51
C VAL A 211 -2.61 2.65 -4.02
N LEU A 212 -3.42 1.68 -3.63
CA LEU A 212 -3.73 1.34 -2.23
C LEU A 212 -3.20 -0.05 -1.93
N ALA A 213 -2.55 -0.23 -0.78
CA ALA A 213 -2.00 -1.51 -0.35
C ALA A 213 -2.46 -1.86 1.07
N MET A 214 -2.91 -3.08 1.29
CA MET A 214 -3.37 -3.61 2.57
C MET A 214 -3.25 -5.13 2.58
N GLN A 215 -3.25 -5.75 3.77
CA GLN A 215 -3.15 -7.22 3.84
C GLN A 215 -4.48 -7.88 3.47
N ALA A 216 -5.59 -7.51 4.10
CA ALA A 216 -6.87 -8.21 3.95
C ALA A 216 -7.38 -8.29 2.52
N ASP A 217 -7.84 -9.46 2.07
CA ASP A 217 -8.73 -9.57 0.91
C ASP A 217 -10.17 -9.22 1.31
N THR A 218 -10.51 -7.96 1.17
CA THR A 218 -11.80 -7.41 1.60
C THR A 218 -12.99 -7.86 0.74
N PHE A 219 -12.75 -8.62 -0.32
CA PHE A 219 -13.76 -9.16 -1.24
C PHE A 219 -13.88 -10.69 -1.18
N PHE A 220 -13.02 -11.35 -0.40
CA PHE A 220 -13.07 -12.79 -0.26
C PHE A 220 -14.39 -13.24 0.40
N GLY A 221 -15.12 -14.13 -0.28
CA GLY A 221 -16.36 -14.73 0.23
C GLY A 221 -17.55 -13.78 0.33
N GLU A 222 -17.53 -12.62 -0.34
CA GLU A 222 -18.49 -11.51 -0.28
C GLU A 222 -18.75 -10.99 1.16
N PRO A 223 -18.57 -9.71 1.46
CA PRO A 223 -18.73 -9.17 2.81
C PRO A 223 -20.15 -9.41 3.32
N ARG A 224 -20.28 -10.29 4.32
CA ARG A 224 -21.57 -10.56 4.97
C ARG A 224 -21.98 -9.36 5.82
N LYS A 225 -23.29 -9.20 6.05
CA LYS A 225 -23.81 -8.22 7.02
C LYS A 225 -23.08 -8.43 8.38
N GLY A 226 -22.44 -7.37 8.89
CA GLY A 226 -21.64 -7.44 10.12
C GLY A 226 -20.16 -7.80 9.89
N SER A 227 -19.70 -7.93 8.64
CA SER A 227 -18.29 -8.03 8.35
C SER A 227 -17.55 -6.72 8.67
N GLY A 228 -16.31 -6.83 9.17
CA GLY A 228 -15.40 -5.71 9.42
C GLY A 228 -14.96 -4.95 8.16
N PHE A 229 -15.40 -5.37 6.97
CA PHE A 229 -15.05 -4.72 5.70
C PHE A 229 -16.19 -3.93 5.06
N VAL A 230 -17.43 -4.01 5.60
CA VAL A 230 -18.60 -3.37 4.98
C VAL A 230 -18.44 -1.85 4.81
N ARG A 231 -18.04 -1.16 5.89
CA ARG A 231 -17.86 0.30 5.85
C ARG A 231 -16.67 0.73 5.01
N TRP A 232 -15.59 -0.06 5.06
CA TRP A 232 -14.40 0.14 4.24
C TRP A 232 -14.74 0.03 2.75
N ASN A 233 -15.35 -1.07 2.31
CA ASN A 233 -15.70 -1.28 0.90
C ASN A 233 -16.67 -0.21 0.39
N ALA A 234 -17.61 0.25 1.22
CA ALA A 234 -18.52 1.34 0.87
C ALA A 234 -17.76 2.68 0.69
N ALA A 235 -16.83 2.99 1.60
CA ALA A 235 -16.01 4.19 1.48
C ALA A 235 -15.09 4.13 0.25
N LEU A 236 -14.46 2.99 0.00
CA LEU A 236 -13.62 2.76 -1.18
C LEU A 236 -14.42 2.99 -2.47
N ALA A 237 -15.63 2.42 -2.56
CA ALA A 237 -16.49 2.58 -3.73
C ALA A 237 -16.86 4.06 -3.98
N GLN A 238 -17.17 4.82 -2.92
CA GLN A 238 -17.45 6.25 -3.00
C GLN A 238 -16.25 7.04 -3.53
N GLU A 239 -15.07 6.81 -2.96
CA GLU A 239 -13.86 7.54 -3.37
C GLU A 239 -13.43 7.18 -4.79
N VAL A 240 -13.46 5.89 -5.16
CA VAL A 240 -13.13 5.42 -6.52
C VAL A 240 -14.10 6.01 -7.55
N ALA A 241 -15.40 6.00 -7.27
CA ALA A 241 -16.40 6.59 -8.17
C ALA A 241 -16.19 8.12 -8.35
N ALA A 242 -15.89 8.83 -7.25
CA ALA A 242 -15.65 10.28 -7.28
C ALA A 242 -14.28 10.67 -7.90
N TRP A 243 -13.32 9.75 -7.89
CA TRP A 243 -12.00 9.94 -8.50
C TRP A 243 -12.04 9.82 -10.02
N GLY A 244 -12.71 8.81 -10.56
CA GLY A 244 -12.96 8.60 -11.98
C GLY A 244 -11.74 8.23 -12.84
N LYS A 245 -10.55 8.10 -12.24
CA LYS A 245 -9.30 7.71 -12.91
C LYS A 245 -8.81 6.35 -12.38
N PRO A 246 -7.75 5.74 -12.95
CA PRO A 246 -7.25 4.44 -12.51
C PRO A 246 -6.91 4.35 -11.03
N VAL A 247 -7.28 3.23 -10.42
CA VAL A 247 -6.95 2.84 -9.05
C VAL A 247 -6.44 1.40 -9.07
N LEU A 248 -5.31 1.15 -8.40
CA LEU A 248 -4.81 -0.18 -8.14
C LEU A 248 -5.01 -0.49 -6.65
N LEU A 249 -5.58 -1.65 -6.34
CA LEU A 249 -5.70 -2.19 -5.00
C LEU A 249 -4.82 -3.44 -4.88
N ILE A 250 -3.85 -3.42 -3.98
CA ILE A 250 -2.94 -4.54 -3.69
C ILE A 250 -3.36 -5.18 -2.38
N GLN A 251 -3.60 -6.49 -2.40
CA GLN A 251 -4.06 -7.27 -1.25
C GLN A 251 -3.28 -8.59 -1.15
N GLY A 252 -3.29 -9.23 0.04
CA GLY A 252 -2.76 -10.57 0.32
C GLY A 252 -3.84 -11.49 0.89
N ASP A 253 -3.57 -12.15 2.01
CA ASP A 253 -4.47 -12.93 2.86
C ASP A 253 -4.92 -14.29 2.28
N THR A 254 -5.27 -14.34 1.02
CA THR A 254 -5.77 -15.58 0.39
C THR A 254 -4.71 -16.41 -0.31
N HIS A 255 -3.47 -15.93 -0.40
CA HIS A 255 -2.30 -16.58 -0.99
C HIS A 255 -2.49 -16.96 -2.48
N GLN A 256 -3.56 -16.51 -3.13
CA GLN A 256 -3.88 -16.84 -4.51
C GLN A 256 -3.63 -15.64 -5.41
N TYR A 257 -2.65 -15.76 -6.31
CA TYR A 257 -2.43 -14.74 -7.32
C TYR A 257 -3.68 -14.52 -8.16
N LEU A 258 -4.25 -13.31 -8.08
CA LEU A 258 -5.48 -12.94 -8.77
C LEU A 258 -5.41 -11.50 -9.25
N ILE A 259 -5.90 -11.25 -10.46
CA ILE A 259 -6.13 -9.89 -10.98
C ILE A 259 -7.58 -9.80 -11.43
N ASP A 260 -8.34 -8.86 -10.87
CA ASP A 260 -9.76 -8.69 -11.20
C ASP A 260 -10.26 -7.26 -10.95
N ASN A 261 -11.58 -7.05 -11.09
CA ASN A 261 -12.29 -5.80 -10.84
C ASN A 261 -13.49 -6.05 -9.90
N PRO A 262 -13.27 -6.32 -8.61
CA PRO A 262 -14.35 -6.78 -7.72
C PRO A 262 -15.30 -5.66 -7.27
N LEU A 263 -14.85 -4.39 -7.34
CA LEU A 263 -15.56 -3.26 -6.75
C LEU A 263 -16.82 -2.88 -7.55
N LYS A 264 -17.92 -2.68 -6.82
CA LYS A 264 -19.19 -2.20 -7.36
C LYS A 264 -19.63 -0.94 -6.60
N ASP A 265 -20.38 -0.07 -7.26
CA ASP A 265 -21.04 1.04 -6.59
C ASP A 265 -22.26 0.56 -5.76
N ALA A 266 -22.90 1.49 -5.06
CA ALA A 266 -24.08 1.19 -4.23
C ALA A 266 -25.28 0.61 -5.03
N GLY A 267 -25.33 0.82 -6.34
CA GLY A 267 -26.31 0.27 -7.26
C GLY A 267 -25.91 -1.09 -7.85
N GLY A 268 -24.75 -1.62 -7.47
CA GLY A 268 -24.21 -2.89 -7.97
C GLY A 268 -23.51 -2.80 -9.34
N LYS A 269 -23.30 -1.59 -9.88
CA LYS A 269 -22.59 -1.38 -11.15
C LYS A 269 -21.07 -1.51 -10.91
N PRO A 270 -20.34 -2.31 -11.72
CA PRO A 270 -18.90 -2.43 -11.61
C PRO A 270 -18.15 -1.10 -11.80
N LEU A 271 -17.22 -0.80 -10.91
CA LEU A 271 -16.30 0.34 -10.98
C LEU A 271 -14.98 -0.13 -11.62
N ARG A 272 -14.96 -0.22 -12.94
CA ARG A 272 -13.87 -0.84 -13.73
C ARG A 272 -12.54 -0.08 -13.66
N GLN A 273 -12.54 1.18 -13.22
CA GLN A 273 -11.32 1.94 -12.98
C GLN A 273 -10.50 1.44 -11.78
N LEU A 274 -11.08 0.60 -10.90
CA LEU A 274 -10.31 -0.11 -9.89
C LEU A 274 -9.93 -1.49 -10.42
N VAL A 275 -8.62 -1.74 -10.52
CA VAL A 275 -8.03 -3.06 -10.71
C VAL A 275 -7.52 -3.54 -9.36
N ARG A 276 -7.82 -4.80 -8.98
CA ARG A 276 -7.23 -5.43 -7.81
C ARG A 276 -6.18 -6.45 -8.24
N VAL A 277 -5.08 -6.51 -7.49
CA VAL A 277 -4.13 -7.62 -7.50
C VAL A 277 -4.05 -8.21 -6.10
N VAL A 278 -4.23 -9.52 -5.97
CA VAL A 278 -3.90 -10.29 -4.77
C VAL A 278 -2.53 -10.90 -5.01
N VAL A 279 -1.58 -10.65 -4.10
CA VAL A 279 -0.24 -11.20 -4.20
C VAL A 279 -0.23 -12.68 -3.83
N PRO A 280 0.64 -13.50 -4.43
CA PRO A 280 0.89 -14.87 -3.95
C PRO A 280 1.55 -14.86 -2.58
N GLY A 281 1.60 -16.01 -1.93
CA GLY A 281 2.24 -16.16 -0.63
C GLY A 281 2.29 -17.60 -0.14
N GLU A 282 2.50 -17.80 1.15
CA GLU A 282 2.56 -19.07 1.85
C GLU A 282 3.72 -19.97 1.38
N SER A 283 3.44 -21.06 0.69
CA SER A 283 4.44 -22.01 0.22
C SER A 283 5.22 -21.55 -1.01
N GLN A 284 4.73 -20.50 -1.69
CA GLN A 284 5.35 -19.92 -2.87
C GLN A 284 5.85 -18.51 -2.56
N ALA A 285 7.13 -18.38 -2.32
CA ALA A 285 7.78 -17.08 -2.14
C ALA A 285 7.91 -16.38 -3.50
N ASP A 286 6.77 -15.98 -4.08
CA ASP A 286 6.69 -15.30 -5.37
C ASP A 286 6.47 -13.79 -5.17
N ALA A 287 6.79 -12.99 -6.19
CA ALA A 287 6.52 -11.56 -6.20
C ALA A 287 5.72 -11.15 -7.45
N VAL A 288 5.01 -10.03 -7.36
CA VAL A 288 4.39 -9.40 -8.52
C VAL A 288 5.17 -8.15 -8.87
N LEU A 289 5.79 -8.10 -10.05
CA LEU A 289 6.34 -6.87 -10.61
C LEU A 289 5.21 -6.09 -11.27
N ILE A 290 5.04 -4.85 -10.83
CA ILE A 290 3.97 -3.97 -11.30
C ILE A 290 4.61 -2.76 -11.98
N SER A 291 4.38 -2.65 -13.29
CA SER A 291 4.82 -1.50 -14.06
C SER A 291 3.67 -0.52 -14.24
N ILE A 292 3.95 0.76 -14.04
CA ILE A 292 2.97 1.85 -14.25
C ILE A 292 3.48 2.73 -15.38
N ASP A 293 2.64 2.90 -16.41
CA ASP A 293 2.83 3.89 -17.47
C ASP A 293 1.80 5.02 -17.30
N THR A 294 2.23 6.17 -16.82
CA THR A 294 1.36 7.33 -16.60
C THR A 294 0.91 8.03 -17.89
N ALA A 295 1.44 7.64 -19.06
CA ALA A 295 0.94 8.07 -20.35
C ALA A 295 -0.36 7.35 -20.74
N ASP A 296 -0.51 6.10 -20.34
CA ASP A 296 -1.78 5.36 -20.50
C ASP A 296 -2.75 5.75 -19.39
N THR A 297 -3.69 6.61 -19.70
CA THR A 297 -4.68 7.10 -18.74
C THR A 297 -5.83 6.13 -18.50
N ALA A 298 -5.94 5.05 -19.27
CA ALA A 298 -7.02 4.06 -19.17
C ALA A 298 -6.58 2.79 -18.45
N THR A 299 -5.42 2.24 -18.82
CA THR A 299 -4.90 0.96 -18.34
C THR A 299 -3.41 1.03 -17.95
N PRO A 300 -3.02 1.92 -17.02
CA PRO A 300 -1.62 2.19 -16.73
C PRO A 300 -0.87 1.04 -16.07
N PHE A 301 -1.58 0.04 -15.54
CA PHE A 301 -1.00 -1.03 -14.72
C PHE A 301 -0.74 -2.28 -15.54
N GLN A 302 0.50 -2.77 -15.50
CA GLN A 302 0.91 -4.05 -16.09
C GLN A 302 1.49 -4.92 -14.98
N PHE A 303 1.21 -6.23 -15.04
CA PHE A 303 1.58 -7.18 -13.99
C PHE A 303 2.42 -8.31 -14.58
N LYS A 304 3.50 -8.65 -13.89
CA LYS A 304 4.34 -9.81 -14.20
C LYS A 304 4.57 -10.61 -12.92
N LEU A 305 4.06 -11.83 -12.87
CA LEU A 305 4.38 -12.76 -11.78
C LEU A 305 5.86 -13.16 -11.91
N MET A 306 6.61 -12.94 -10.86
CA MET A 306 7.99 -13.38 -10.70
C MET A 306 8.00 -14.57 -9.74
N ARG A 307 8.25 -15.74 -10.26
CA ARG A 307 8.34 -16.96 -9.46
C ARG A 307 9.71 -17.10 -8.84
N ALA A 308 9.74 -17.53 -7.56
CA ALA A 308 11.00 -17.89 -6.94
C ALA A 308 11.67 -19.02 -7.73
N GLU A 309 12.96 -18.89 -7.97
CA GLU A 309 13.78 -19.99 -8.52
C GLU A 309 13.99 -21.03 -7.41
N ASN A 310 13.66 -22.30 -7.70
CA ASN A 310 13.85 -23.44 -6.79
C ASN A 310 15.33 -23.80 -6.64
#